data_e98c81437f6a636a54ef0568977ba869
#
_entry.id   e98c81437f6a636a54ef0568977ba869
#
_cell.length_a   1.000
_cell.length_b   1.000
_cell.length_c   1.000
_cell.angle_alpha   90.00
_cell.angle_beta   90.00
_cell.angle_gamma   90.00
#
_symmetry.space_group_name_H-M   'P 1'
#
loop_
_entity.id
_entity.type
_entity.pdbx_description
1 polymer ?
#
loop_
_entity_poly.entity_id
_entity_poly.type
_entity_poly.pdbx_seq_one_letter_code
_entity_poly.pdbx_strand_id
1 'polypeptide(L)'
;MRMTLMASESGGDHGGMSGYISHHLHHLASKPQHSLIDFSVVHKDTLFFSLLCAAITLLLLRLAARKATPGVPGKFQCAVEMLVEYVDEQARTLVHGNLKYIAPLALTVFVWVALMNAIDLLPVDLLPWIARKGFGVEYLRPLPTADLNGTIGMSLGTLVLVLYYSVKVKGLGGWLHELAVAPFGMAKITWNPLTWIAALLLGIANVGMNIVEYCGRTLSHGMRLYGNMYAGELIFFLIAGLGGTVTVYGIAMHLITGTVWALFHILIVLLQAFIFMMLTLVYIGQAHEHH
;
A
#
# COMPACT_ATOMS: atom_id res chain seq x y z
N MET A 1 20.89 11.90 28.87
CA MET A 1 21.47 12.65 27.75
C MET A 1 20.33 12.87 26.76
N ARG A 2 19.64 14.03 26.89
CA ARG A 2 18.48 14.42 26.07
C ARG A 2 18.99 14.91 24.73
N MET A 3 18.79 14.17 23.66
CA MET A 3 19.00 14.64 22.31
C MET A 3 17.73 15.39 21.85
N THR A 4 17.74 16.69 22.13
CA THR A 4 16.72 17.64 21.66
C THR A 4 16.99 17.87 20.18
N LEU A 5 16.31 17.16 19.28
CA LEU A 5 16.20 17.57 17.89
C LEU A 5 15.31 18.82 17.86
N MET A 6 15.95 19.95 17.94
CA MET A 6 15.34 21.24 17.62
C MET A 6 14.96 21.20 16.13
N ALA A 7 13.68 21.09 15.84
CA ALA A 7 13.14 21.59 14.59
C ALA A 7 13.34 23.12 14.66
N SER A 8 14.40 23.62 14.03
CA SER A 8 14.61 25.04 13.87
C SER A 8 13.53 25.57 12.93
N GLU A 9 12.59 26.31 13.49
CA GLU A 9 11.91 27.38 12.78
C GLU A 9 12.98 28.38 12.35
N SER A 10 13.61 28.17 11.20
CA SER A 10 14.34 29.20 10.49
C SER A 10 13.49 29.62 9.30
N GLY A 11 12.72 30.71 9.49
CA GLY A 11 12.30 31.57 8.42
C GLY A 11 13.56 32.09 7.70
N GLY A 12 14.02 31.37 6.70
CA GLY A 12 15.11 31.69 5.82
C GLY A 12 14.71 31.26 4.42
N ASP A 13 14.72 32.17 3.51
CA ASP A 13 14.57 32.08 2.07
C ASP A 13 15.36 30.87 1.50
N HIS A 14 14.73 29.71 1.49
CA HIS A 14 15.24 28.49 0.81
C HIS A 14 14.75 28.51 -0.64
N GLY A 15 15.15 29.55 -1.40
CA GLY A 15 14.95 29.71 -2.84
C GLY A 15 15.77 28.73 -3.66
N GLY A 16 15.83 27.47 -3.26
CA GLY A 16 16.54 26.38 -3.94
C GLY A 16 15.69 25.14 -4.10
N MET A 17 16.21 24.17 -4.85
CA MET A 17 15.61 22.87 -5.10
C MET A 17 15.19 22.16 -3.81
N SER A 18 15.99 22.26 -2.75
CA SER A 18 15.70 21.69 -1.44
C SER A 18 14.43 22.28 -0.81
N GLY A 19 14.22 23.59 -0.93
CA GLY A 19 13.01 24.26 -0.45
C GLY A 19 11.76 23.85 -1.23
N TYR A 20 11.87 23.70 -2.56
CA TYR A 20 10.81 23.19 -3.42
C TYR A 20 10.39 21.78 -3.01
N ILE A 21 11.35 20.85 -2.87
CA ILE A 21 11.10 19.46 -2.47
C ILE A 21 10.48 19.43 -1.06
N SER A 22 11.04 20.14 -0.08
CA SER A 22 10.51 20.13 1.28
C SER A 22 9.08 20.67 1.36
N HIS A 23 8.75 21.70 0.58
CA HIS A 23 7.39 22.26 0.52
C HIS A 23 6.36 21.21 0.03
N HIS A 24 6.69 20.43 -0.99
CA HIS A 24 5.79 19.40 -1.55
C HIS A 24 5.69 18.13 -0.71
N LEU A 25 6.69 17.86 0.13
CA LEU A 25 6.68 16.69 1.03
C LEU A 25 5.92 16.94 2.34
N HIS A 26 5.47 18.18 2.61
CA HIS A 26 4.66 18.48 3.79
C HIS A 26 3.23 17.95 3.65
N HIS A 27 2.80 17.15 4.65
CA HIS A 27 1.43 16.68 4.77
C HIS A 27 0.52 17.71 5.45
N LEU A 28 -0.76 17.69 5.10
CA LEU A 28 -1.81 18.41 5.83
C LEU A 28 -2.13 17.66 7.14
N ALA A 29 -1.21 17.72 8.10
CA ALA A 29 -1.35 17.04 9.38
C ALA A 29 -2.38 17.73 10.29
N SER A 30 -3.10 16.96 11.11
CA SER A 30 -4.07 17.50 12.07
C SER A 30 -3.42 18.29 13.21
N LYS A 31 -2.18 17.92 13.57
CA LYS A 31 -1.34 18.55 14.62
C LYS A 31 0.13 18.40 14.24
N PRO A 32 1.02 19.27 14.77
CA PRO A 32 2.46 19.06 14.62
C PRO A 32 2.87 17.75 15.28
N GLN A 33 3.73 16.98 14.61
CA GLN A 33 4.25 15.73 15.14
C GLN A 33 5.38 15.99 16.12
N HIS A 34 5.29 15.46 17.35
CA HIS A 34 6.27 15.66 18.42
C HIS A 34 7.12 14.43 18.72
N SER A 35 6.71 13.25 18.23
CA SER A 35 7.45 11.98 18.42
C SER A 35 7.58 11.22 17.11
N LEU A 36 8.52 10.26 17.06
CA LEU A 36 8.75 9.43 15.87
C LEU A 36 7.51 8.64 15.47
N ILE A 37 6.74 8.16 16.46
CA ILE A 37 5.45 7.52 16.30
C ILE A 37 4.45 8.31 17.14
N ASP A 38 3.47 8.94 16.49
CA ASP A 38 2.44 9.74 17.14
C ASP A 38 1.07 9.38 16.58
N PHE A 39 0.34 8.54 17.33
CA PHE A 39 -1.01 8.10 16.93
C PHE A 39 -2.07 9.21 17.01
N SER A 40 -1.73 10.39 17.55
CA SER A 40 -2.64 11.53 17.63
C SER A 40 -2.65 12.38 16.35
N VAL A 41 -1.69 12.15 15.46
CA VAL A 41 -1.53 12.89 14.19
C VAL A 41 -2.19 12.13 13.05
N VAL A 42 -3.13 12.79 12.38
CA VAL A 42 -3.81 12.24 11.20
C VAL A 42 -3.46 13.09 9.99
N HIS A 43 -2.97 12.46 8.93
CA HIS A 43 -2.75 13.09 7.63
C HIS A 43 -4.08 13.16 6.89
N LYS A 44 -4.67 14.36 6.85
CA LYS A 44 -6.00 14.59 6.27
C LYS A 44 -6.00 14.43 4.76
N ASP A 45 -4.93 14.83 4.10
CA ASP A 45 -4.68 14.68 2.67
C ASP A 45 -4.64 13.21 2.26
N THR A 46 -3.83 12.39 2.92
CA THR A 46 -3.75 10.94 2.70
C THR A 46 -5.10 10.27 2.84
N LEU A 47 -5.83 10.59 3.92
CA LEU A 47 -7.16 10.01 4.17
C LEU A 47 -8.16 10.44 3.10
N PHE A 48 -8.20 11.74 2.75
CA PHE A 48 -9.11 12.28 1.75
C PHE A 48 -8.90 11.62 0.38
N PHE A 49 -7.67 11.61 -0.14
CA PHE A 49 -7.39 11.03 -1.46
C PHE A 49 -7.56 9.51 -1.48
N SER A 50 -7.21 8.82 -0.42
CA SER A 50 -7.45 7.37 -0.30
C SER A 50 -8.94 7.04 -0.35
N LEU A 51 -9.78 7.75 0.41
CA LEU A 51 -11.23 7.57 0.39
C LEU A 51 -11.86 7.99 -0.95
N LEU A 52 -11.37 9.06 -1.56
CA LEU A 52 -11.80 9.49 -2.88
C LEU A 52 -11.53 8.40 -3.93
N CYS A 53 -10.32 7.84 -3.95
CA CYS A 53 -9.98 6.72 -4.84
C CYS A 53 -10.82 5.48 -4.55
N ALA A 54 -11.12 5.17 -3.29
CA ALA A 54 -12.02 4.08 -2.93
C ALA A 54 -13.44 4.31 -3.47
N ALA A 55 -13.96 5.52 -3.30
CA ALA A 55 -15.28 5.88 -3.83
C ALA A 55 -15.33 5.80 -5.37
N ILE A 56 -14.28 6.28 -6.06
CA ILE A 56 -14.14 6.17 -7.51
C ILE A 56 -14.08 4.70 -7.94
N THR A 57 -13.29 3.86 -7.25
CA THR A 57 -13.21 2.42 -7.51
C THR A 57 -14.58 1.76 -7.42
N LEU A 58 -15.31 1.99 -6.33
CA LEU A 58 -16.66 1.43 -6.15
C LEU A 58 -17.65 1.94 -7.20
N LEU A 59 -17.57 3.23 -7.55
CA LEU A 59 -18.41 3.81 -8.59
C LEU A 59 -18.11 3.18 -9.96
N LEU A 60 -16.86 3.07 -10.35
CA LEU A 60 -16.45 2.47 -11.63
C LEU A 60 -16.91 1.02 -11.75
N LEU A 61 -16.64 0.20 -10.72
CA LEU A 61 -17.06 -1.20 -10.70
C LEU A 61 -18.59 -1.34 -10.70
N ARG A 62 -19.31 -0.49 -9.97
CA ARG A 62 -20.78 -0.47 -9.97
C ARG A 62 -21.36 -0.04 -11.32
N LEU A 63 -20.77 0.96 -11.97
CA LEU A 63 -21.20 1.41 -13.30
C LEU A 63 -20.97 0.33 -14.36
N ALA A 64 -19.81 -0.35 -14.29
CA ALA A 64 -19.53 -1.48 -15.17
C ALA A 64 -20.53 -2.62 -14.99
N ALA A 65 -20.81 -3.01 -13.75
CA ALA A 65 -21.76 -4.07 -13.41
C ALA A 65 -23.21 -3.72 -13.87
N ARG A 66 -23.61 -2.44 -13.73
CA ARG A 66 -24.95 -2.00 -14.15
C ARG A 66 -25.16 -1.91 -15.67
N LYS A 67 -24.06 -1.64 -16.41
CA LYS A 67 -24.09 -1.53 -17.87
C LYS A 67 -23.74 -2.83 -18.58
N ALA A 68 -23.45 -3.91 -17.83
CA ALA A 68 -23.14 -5.20 -18.40
C ALA A 68 -24.34 -5.77 -19.14
N THR A 69 -24.15 -6.11 -20.41
CA THR A 69 -25.15 -6.71 -21.30
C THR A 69 -24.69 -8.10 -21.73
N PRO A 70 -25.63 -9.08 -21.92
CA PRO A 70 -25.26 -10.44 -22.35
C PRO A 70 -24.88 -10.54 -23.83
N GLY A 71 -24.92 -9.42 -24.59
CA GLY A 71 -24.53 -9.35 -25.99
C GLY A 71 -23.06 -9.05 -26.22
N VAL A 72 -22.72 -8.54 -27.43
CA VAL A 72 -21.34 -8.10 -27.73
C VAL A 72 -20.96 -6.94 -26.82
N PRO A 73 -19.92 -7.08 -25.98
CA PRO A 73 -19.56 -6.07 -25.03
C PRO A 73 -18.99 -4.82 -25.71
N GLY A 74 -19.37 -3.63 -25.22
CA GLY A 74 -18.72 -2.38 -25.61
C GLY A 74 -17.26 -2.34 -25.09
N LYS A 75 -16.43 -1.45 -25.65
CA LYS A 75 -14.99 -1.36 -25.32
C LYS A 75 -14.71 -1.25 -23.81
N PHE A 76 -15.50 -0.46 -23.08
CA PHE A 76 -15.35 -0.30 -21.63
C PHE A 76 -15.76 -1.58 -20.89
N GLN A 77 -16.87 -2.21 -21.25
CA GLN A 77 -17.33 -3.47 -20.66
C GLN A 77 -16.29 -4.57 -20.91
N CYS A 78 -15.79 -4.68 -22.15
CA CYS A 78 -14.74 -5.66 -22.50
C CYS A 78 -13.47 -5.49 -21.64
N ALA A 79 -13.00 -4.24 -21.44
CA ALA A 79 -11.83 -3.98 -20.60
C ALA A 79 -12.04 -4.39 -19.14
N VAL A 80 -13.24 -4.11 -18.59
CA VAL A 80 -13.56 -4.50 -17.20
C VAL A 80 -13.73 -6.02 -17.08
N GLU A 81 -14.40 -6.67 -18.03
CA GLU A 81 -14.57 -8.13 -18.05
C GLU A 81 -13.22 -8.84 -18.12
N MET A 82 -12.32 -8.42 -19.02
CA MET A 82 -10.95 -8.95 -19.09
C MET A 82 -10.20 -8.83 -17.76
N LEU A 83 -10.35 -7.70 -17.07
CA LEU A 83 -9.72 -7.48 -15.78
C LEU A 83 -10.34 -8.39 -14.70
N VAL A 84 -11.66 -8.53 -14.69
CA VAL A 84 -12.38 -9.41 -13.75
C VAL A 84 -11.96 -10.87 -13.97
N GLU A 85 -11.95 -11.34 -15.22
CA GLU A 85 -11.53 -12.71 -15.56
C GLU A 85 -10.09 -12.96 -15.13
N TYR A 86 -9.18 -12.02 -15.43
CA TYR A 86 -7.79 -12.12 -15.04
C TYR A 86 -7.61 -12.24 -13.52
N VAL A 87 -8.29 -11.39 -12.74
CA VAL A 87 -8.20 -11.42 -11.27
C VAL A 87 -8.84 -12.67 -10.70
N ASP A 88 -9.98 -13.13 -11.26
CA ASP A 88 -10.65 -14.36 -10.85
C ASP A 88 -9.77 -15.59 -11.10
N GLU A 89 -9.10 -15.65 -12.24
CA GLU A 89 -8.14 -16.72 -12.57
C GLU A 89 -6.97 -16.74 -11.57
N GLN A 90 -6.38 -15.57 -11.27
CA GLN A 90 -5.31 -15.49 -10.25
C GLN A 90 -5.82 -15.94 -8.87
N ALA A 91 -7.01 -15.52 -8.48
CA ALA A 91 -7.60 -15.92 -7.21
C ALA A 91 -7.85 -17.44 -7.14
N ARG A 92 -8.33 -18.07 -8.23
CA ARG A 92 -8.53 -19.52 -8.32
C ARG A 92 -7.23 -20.31 -8.21
N THR A 93 -6.15 -19.76 -8.78
CA THR A 93 -4.84 -20.43 -8.75
C THR A 93 -4.21 -20.41 -7.35
N LEU A 94 -4.45 -19.36 -6.59
CA LEU A 94 -3.79 -19.11 -5.30
C LEU A 94 -4.63 -19.54 -4.09
N VAL A 95 -5.96 -19.54 -4.21
CA VAL A 95 -6.86 -19.80 -3.08
C VAL A 95 -7.74 -20.99 -3.35
N HIS A 96 -7.51 -22.08 -2.62
CA HIS A 96 -8.31 -23.31 -2.67
C HIS A 96 -9.48 -23.20 -1.68
N GLY A 97 -10.58 -22.56 -2.09
CA GLY A 97 -11.73 -22.36 -1.21
C GLY A 97 -12.88 -21.55 -1.81
N ASN A 98 -13.69 -20.94 -0.97
CA ASN A 98 -14.84 -20.15 -1.43
C ASN A 98 -14.40 -18.77 -1.93
N LEU A 99 -14.25 -18.63 -3.23
CA LEU A 99 -13.79 -17.42 -3.93
C LEU A 99 -14.84 -16.30 -4.02
N LYS A 100 -16.09 -16.55 -3.61
CA LYS A 100 -17.22 -15.63 -3.79
C LYS A 100 -16.94 -14.20 -3.29
N TYR A 101 -16.15 -14.07 -2.22
CA TYR A 101 -15.77 -12.79 -1.64
C TYR A 101 -14.31 -12.41 -1.90
N ILE A 102 -13.44 -13.40 -2.11
CA ILE A 102 -11.99 -13.18 -2.24
C ILE A 102 -11.65 -12.57 -3.61
N ALA A 103 -12.24 -13.08 -4.69
CA ALA A 103 -11.98 -12.52 -6.03
C ALA A 103 -12.48 -11.06 -6.19
N PRO A 104 -13.71 -10.69 -5.78
CA PRO A 104 -14.13 -9.29 -5.76
C PRO A 104 -13.29 -8.39 -4.84
N LEU A 105 -12.83 -8.91 -3.70
CA LEU A 105 -11.92 -8.19 -2.80
C LEU A 105 -10.59 -7.89 -3.48
N ALA A 106 -9.98 -8.90 -4.12
CA ALA A 106 -8.73 -8.75 -4.84
C ALA A 106 -8.85 -7.73 -5.99
N LEU A 107 -9.93 -7.79 -6.76
CA LEU A 107 -10.24 -6.82 -7.79
C LEU A 107 -10.35 -5.40 -7.23
N THR A 108 -11.07 -5.24 -6.11
CA THR A 108 -11.24 -3.94 -5.47
C THR A 108 -9.90 -3.38 -4.99
N VAL A 109 -9.07 -4.21 -4.35
CA VAL A 109 -7.73 -3.85 -3.89
C VAL A 109 -6.85 -3.44 -5.07
N PHE A 110 -6.85 -4.23 -6.16
CA PHE A 110 -6.07 -3.92 -7.36
C PHE A 110 -6.44 -2.56 -7.94
N VAL A 111 -7.73 -2.32 -8.21
CA VAL A 111 -8.20 -1.08 -8.84
C VAL A 111 -7.97 0.11 -7.91
N TRP A 112 -8.22 -0.06 -6.61
CA TRP A 112 -8.02 1.00 -5.63
C TRP A 112 -6.56 1.42 -5.51
N VAL A 113 -5.63 0.47 -5.37
CA VAL A 113 -4.19 0.76 -5.32
C VAL A 113 -3.70 1.34 -6.65
N ALA A 114 -4.17 0.81 -7.79
CA ALA A 114 -3.82 1.34 -9.10
C ALA A 114 -4.26 2.81 -9.27
N LEU A 115 -5.47 3.16 -8.81
CA LEU A 115 -5.96 4.54 -8.86
C LEU A 115 -5.16 5.46 -7.93
N MET A 116 -4.85 5.02 -6.70
CA MET A 116 -4.01 5.81 -5.80
C MET A 116 -2.63 6.07 -6.38
N ASN A 117 -2.00 5.05 -6.95
CA ASN A 117 -0.68 5.19 -7.58
C ASN A 117 -0.74 6.04 -8.86
N ALA A 118 -1.85 5.97 -9.61
CA ALA A 118 -2.01 6.75 -10.85
C ALA A 118 -2.08 8.27 -10.61
N ILE A 119 -2.37 8.72 -9.39
CA ILE A 119 -2.30 10.14 -9.03
C ILE A 119 -0.89 10.70 -9.25
N ASP A 120 0.15 9.89 -9.04
CA ASP A 120 1.56 10.28 -9.22
C ASP A 120 1.95 10.57 -10.68
N LEU A 121 1.13 10.11 -11.63
CA LEU A 121 1.30 10.43 -13.06
C LEU A 121 0.79 11.82 -13.45
N LEU A 122 0.07 12.49 -12.55
CA LEU A 122 -0.37 13.87 -12.77
C LEU A 122 0.81 14.83 -12.56
N PRO A 123 0.82 15.98 -13.28
CA PRO A 123 1.84 16.99 -13.01
C PRO A 123 1.86 17.36 -11.53
N VAL A 124 3.06 17.34 -10.94
CA VAL A 124 3.30 17.50 -9.49
C VAL A 124 2.60 18.73 -8.89
N ASP A 125 2.67 19.84 -9.61
CA ASP A 125 2.11 21.13 -9.15
C ASP A 125 0.59 21.27 -9.41
N LEU A 126 -0.02 20.38 -10.20
CA LEU A 126 -1.41 20.54 -10.65
C LEU A 126 -2.41 20.53 -9.49
N LEU A 127 -2.38 19.48 -8.68
CA LEU A 127 -3.32 19.33 -7.57
C LEU A 127 -3.06 20.33 -6.43
N PRO A 128 -1.81 20.59 -6.00
CA PRO A 128 -1.51 21.64 -5.05
C PRO A 128 -1.92 23.04 -5.54
N TRP A 129 -1.72 23.34 -6.83
CA TRP A 129 -2.13 24.61 -7.42
C TRP A 129 -3.66 24.80 -7.40
N ILE A 130 -4.43 23.75 -7.77
CA ILE A 130 -5.89 23.78 -7.71
C ILE A 130 -6.37 23.97 -6.26
N ALA A 131 -5.77 23.27 -5.30
CA ALA A 131 -6.11 23.37 -3.88
C ALA A 131 -5.82 24.77 -3.31
N ARG A 132 -4.69 25.36 -3.67
CA ARG A 132 -4.34 26.72 -3.25
C ARG A 132 -5.29 27.76 -3.81
N LYS A 133 -5.59 27.73 -5.12
CA LYS A 133 -6.47 28.71 -5.76
C LYS A 133 -7.95 28.52 -5.45
N GLY A 134 -8.41 27.26 -5.34
CA GLY A 134 -9.83 26.93 -5.14
C GLY A 134 -10.25 26.93 -3.68
N PHE A 135 -9.39 26.44 -2.78
CA PHE A 135 -9.75 26.15 -1.39
C PHE A 135 -8.85 26.85 -0.36
N GLY A 136 -7.82 27.60 -0.78
CA GLY A 136 -6.89 28.29 0.12
C GLY A 136 -6.00 27.34 0.93
N VAL A 137 -5.81 26.10 0.48
CA VAL A 137 -4.96 25.11 1.15
C VAL A 137 -3.52 25.31 0.69
N GLU A 138 -2.63 25.66 1.62
CA GLU A 138 -1.22 25.98 1.31
C GLU A 138 -0.38 24.72 1.03
N TYR A 139 -0.62 23.64 1.79
CA TYR A 139 0.11 22.37 1.69
C TYR A 139 -0.86 21.26 1.34
N LEU A 140 -0.55 20.52 0.29
CA LEU A 140 -1.32 19.36 -0.12
C LEU A 140 -0.39 18.32 -0.74
N ARG A 141 -0.39 17.12 -0.18
CA ARG A 141 0.29 15.95 -0.74
C ARG A 141 -0.75 14.94 -1.21
N PRO A 142 -1.04 14.89 -2.53
CA PRO A 142 -2.18 14.13 -3.05
C PRO A 142 -1.92 12.61 -3.17
N LEU A 143 -0.71 12.13 -2.90
CA LEU A 143 -0.31 10.73 -3.11
C LEU A 143 -0.41 9.91 -1.82
N PRO A 144 -1.52 9.16 -1.57
CA PRO A 144 -1.70 8.40 -0.33
C PRO A 144 -0.69 7.26 -0.16
N THR A 145 -0.21 6.69 -1.27
CA THR A 145 0.73 5.56 -1.29
C THR A 145 2.19 5.97 -1.07
N ALA A 146 2.50 7.27 -1.08
CA ALA A 146 3.77 7.81 -0.64
C ALA A 146 3.75 8.26 0.84
N ASP A 147 2.66 8.00 1.57
CA ASP A 147 2.60 8.15 3.01
C ASP A 147 2.78 6.78 3.69
N LEU A 148 3.80 6.71 4.58
CA LEU A 148 4.10 5.49 5.33
C LEU A 148 2.92 5.02 6.18
N ASN A 149 2.19 5.95 6.81
CA ASN A 149 1.03 5.61 7.63
C ASN A 149 -0.10 4.99 6.78
N GLY A 150 -0.33 5.53 5.58
CA GLY A 150 -1.32 5.00 4.65
C GLY A 150 -1.00 3.59 4.19
N THR A 151 0.24 3.35 3.74
CA THR A 151 0.67 2.05 3.22
C THR A 151 0.78 0.97 4.30
N ILE A 152 1.26 1.31 5.50
CA ILE A 152 1.25 0.40 6.65
C ILE A 152 -0.20 0.11 7.08
N GLY A 153 -1.08 1.11 7.08
CA GLY A 153 -2.50 0.91 7.36
C GLY A 153 -3.17 -0.07 6.40
N MET A 154 -2.89 0.01 5.10
CA MET A 154 -3.39 -0.94 4.10
C MET A 154 -2.84 -2.35 4.31
N SER A 155 -1.56 -2.49 4.62
CA SER A 155 -0.95 -3.81 4.89
C SER A 155 -1.44 -4.42 6.20
N LEU A 156 -1.71 -3.61 7.23
CA LEU A 156 -2.39 -4.05 8.45
C LEU A 156 -3.83 -4.51 8.17
N GLY A 157 -4.55 -3.81 7.28
CA GLY A 157 -5.86 -4.25 6.81
C GLY A 157 -5.80 -5.64 6.16
N THR A 158 -4.77 -5.88 5.33
CA THR A 158 -4.51 -7.21 4.75
C THR A 158 -4.23 -8.25 5.84
N LEU A 159 -3.41 -7.93 6.85
CA LEU A 159 -3.16 -8.82 7.99
C LEU A 159 -4.44 -9.19 8.74
N VAL A 160 -5.30 -8.20 9.02
CA VAL A 160 -6.61 -8.45 9.67
C VAL A 160 -7.47 -9.40 8.84
N LEU A 161 -7.49 -9.24 7.50
CA LEU A 161 -8.19 -10.16 6.61
C LEU A 161 -7.61 -11.58 6.67
N VAL A 162 -6.30 -11.72 6.65
CA VAL A 162 -5.61 -13.01 6.77
C VAL A 162 -5.98 -13.70 8.09
N LEU A 163 -5.89 -12.99 9.20
CA LEU A 163 -6.28 -13.52 10.52
C LEU A 163 -7.76 -13.92 10.56
N TYR A 164 -8.65 -13.08 10.00
CA TYR A 164 -10.07 -13.38 9.91
C TYR A 164 -10.32 -14.67 9.13
N TYR A 165 -9.69 -14.84 7.96
CA TYR A 165 -9.86 -16.06 7.16
C TYR A 165 -9.22 -17.28 7.83
N SER A 166 -8.06 -17.13 8.47
CA SER A 166 -7.43 -18.23 9.24
C SER A 166 -8.35 -18.75 10.33
N VAL A 167 -8.96 -17.85 11.11
CA VAL A 167 -9.93 -18.24 12.17
C VAL A 167 -11.21 -18.79 11.57
N LYS A 168 -11.71 -18.24 10.46
CA LYS A 168 -12.94 -18.68 9.82
C LYS A 168 -12.83 -20.07 9.20
N VAL A 169 -11.68 -20.40 8.61
CA VAL A 169 -11.44 -21.68 7.92
C VAL A 169 -11.04 -22.79 8.90
N LYS A 170 -10.09 -22.50 9.79
CA LYS A 170 -9.49 -23.49 10.72
C LYS A 170 -10.21 -23.56 12.06
N GLY A 171 -11.08 -22.59 12.35
CA GLY A 171 -11.65 -22.37 13.69
C GLY A 171 -10.60 -21.79 14.64
N LEU A 172 -11.07 -21.18 15.74
CA LEU A 172 -10.17 -20.54 16.73
C LEU A 172 -9.19 -21.54 17.35
N GLY A 173 -9.67 -22.76 17.67
CA GLY A 173 -8.83 -23.82 18.25
C GLY A 173 -7.78 -24.35 17.27
N GLY A 174 -8.14 -24.55 16.01
CA GLY A 174 -7.21 -25.01 14.95
C GLY A 174 -6.12 -23.96 14.68
N TRP A 175 -6.51 -22.69 14.59
CA TRP A 175 -5.56 -21.59 14.40
C TRP A 175 -4.57 -21.43 15.60
N LEU A 176 -5.06 -21.51 16.84
CA LEU A 176 -4.19 -21.47 18.02
C LEU A 176 -3.26 -22.69 18.11
N HIS A 177 -3.76 -23.86 17.73
CA HIS A 177 -2.94 -25.06 17.66
C HIS A 177 -1.83 -24.92 16.60
N GLU A 178 -2.16 -24.40 15.43
CA GLU A 178 -1.19 -24.14 14.36
C GLU A 178 -0.09 -23.16 14.81
N LEU A 179 -0.47 -22.05 15.48
CA LEU A 179 0.49 -21.10 16.04
C LEU A 179 1.46 -21.75 17.05
N ALA A 180 0.98 -22.75 17.81
CA ALA A 180 1.81 -23.45 18.81
C ALA A 180 2.68 -24.54 18.20
N VAL A 181 2.33 -25.06 17.02
CA VAL A 181 3.01 -26.20 16.37
C VAL A 181 3.96 -25.74 15.26
N ALA A 182 3.54 -24.80 14.42
CA ALA A 182 4.37 -24.32 13.31
C ALA A 182 5.34 -23.21 13.80
N PRO A 183 6.59 -23.11 13.26
CA PRO A 183 7.15 -23.96 12.20
C PRO A 183 7.92 -25.21 12.68
N PHE A 184 8.30 -25.30 13.97
CA PHE A 184 9.26 -26.33 14.46
C PHE A 184 8.60 -27.66 14.83
N GLY A 185 7.28 -27.75 14.78
CA GLY A 185 6.53 -28.94 15.18
C GLY A 185 6.27 -29.00 16.68
N MET A 186 5.67 -30.12 17.14
CA MET A 186 5.46 -30.39 18.57
C MET A 186 6.54 -31.35 19.10
N ALA A 187 7.07 -31.06 20.30
CA ALA A 187 7.88 -32.01 21.01
C ALA A 187 7.03 -33.23 21.43
N LYS A 188 7.56 -34.43 21.25
CA LYS A 188 6.87 -35.66 21.70
C LYS A 188 6.80 -35.65 23.24
N ILE A 189 5.60 -35.52 23.78
CA ILE A 189 5.35 -35.55 25.22
C ILE A 189 5.47 -37.00 25.69
N THR A 190 6.43 -37.27 26.55
CA THR A 190 6.65 -38.56 27.20
C THR A 190 6.43 -38.36 28.72
N TRP A 191 6.34 -39.44 29.50
CA TRP A 191 6.19 -39.38 30.97
C TRP A 191 7.32 -38.64 31.72
N ASN A 192 8.35 -38.19 31.03
CA ASN A 192 9.50 -37.48 31.59
C ASN A 192 9.17 -35.97 31.73
N PRO A 193 9.24 -35.34 32.91
CA PRO A 193 8.90 -33.92 33.11
C PRO A 193 9.74 -32.97 32.26
N LEU A 194 10.93 -33.40 31.87
CA LEU A 194 11.80 -32.61 30.98
C LEU A 194 11.18 -32.42 29.59
N THR A 195 10.38 -33.38 29.09
CA THR A 195 9.71 -33.28 27.80
C THR A 195 8.55 -32.28 27.80
N TRP A 196 7.93 -32.05 28.96
CA TRP A 196 6.89 -31.02 29.13
C TRP A 196 7.46 -29.62 29.05
N ILE A 197 8.62 -29.41 29.72
CA ILE A 197 9.35 -28.13 29.67
C ILE A 197 9.80 -27.87 28.23
N ALA A 198 10.35 -28.86 27.55
CA ALA A 198 10.78 -28.74 26.15
C ALA A 198 9.59 -28.43 25.23
N ALA A 199 8.43 -29.05 25.42
CA ALA A 199 7.22 -28.78 24.63
C ALA A 199 6.72 -27.36 24.87
N LEU A 200 6.75 -26.86 26.11
CA LEU A 200 6.34 -25.50 26.43
C LEU A 200 7.29 -24.47 25.79
N LEU A 201 8.61 -24.67 25.92
CA LEU A 201 9.59 -23.79 25.32
C LEU A 201 9.49 -23.75 23.79
N LEU A 202 9.27 -24.93 23.17
CA LEU A 202 9.08 -25.04 21.73
C LEU A 202 7.79 -24.35 21.27
N GLY A 203 6.69 -24.47 22.02
CA GLY A 203 5.46 -23.77 21.75
C GLY A 203 5.62 -22.23 21.83
N ILE A 204 6.34 -21.74 22.85
CA ILE A 204 6.66 -20.29 22.96
C ILE A 204 7.54 -19.84 21.78
N ALA A 205 8.53 -20.64 21.39
CA ALA A 205 9.38 -20.33 20.23
C ALA A 205 8.55 -20.29 18.92
N ASN A 206 7.65 -21.24 18.72
CA ASN A 206 6.75 -21.27 17.56
C ASN A 206 5.87 -20.02 17.49
N VAL A 207 5.21 -19.66 18.59
CA VAL A 207 4.38 -18.45 18.66
C VAL A 207 5.22 -17.19 18.38
N GLY A 208 6.42 -17.11 18.97
CA GLY A 208 7.35 -16.00 18.73
C GLY A 208 7.74 -15.87 17.25
N MET A 209 8.06 -17.00 16.60
CA MET A 209 8.39 -17.03 15.16
C MET A 209 7.21 -16.62 14.29
N ASN A 210 6.00 -17.09 14.59
CA ASN A 210 4.79 -16.69 13.86
C ASN A 210 4.51 -15.17 13.99
N ILE A 211 4.70 -14.60 15.18
CA ILE A 211 4.55 -13.15 15.38
C ILE A 211 5.57 -12.39 14.52
N VAL A 212 6.85 -12.80 14.54
CA VAL A 212 7.90 -12.19 13.72
C VAL A 212 7.55 -12.31 12.23
N GLU A 213 7.04 -13.45 11.80
CA GLU A 213 6.63 -13.68 10.41
C GLU A 213 5.46 -12.78 10.00
N TYR A 214 4.38 -12.68 10.79
CA TYR A 214 3.27 -11.77 10.52
C TYR A 214 3.71 -10.30 10.49
N CYS A 215 4.56 -9.88 11.43
CA CYS A 215 5.12 -8.53 11.44
C CYS A 215 6.00 -8.28 10.20
N GLY A 216 6.89 -9.21 9.87
CA GLY A 216 7.77 -9.10 8.71
C GLY A 216 7.03 -9.03 7.39
N ARG A 217 6.02 -9.89 7.20
CA ARG A 217 5.15 -9.88 6.00
C ARG A 217 4.41 -8.55 5.88
N THR A 218 3.81 -8.07 6.96
CA THR A 218 3.04 -6.81 6.98
C THR A 218 3.94 -5.61 6.69
N LEU A 219 5.08 -5.51 7.35
CA LEU A 219 6.05 -4.43 7.11
C LEU A 219 6.58 -4.46 5.67
N SER A 220 7.01 -5.64 5.19
CA SER A 220 7.53 -5.79 3.83
C SER A 220 6.48 -5.40 2.78
N HIS A 221 5.21 -5.76 3.02
CA HIS A 221 4.11 -5.47 2.11
C HIS A 221 3.82 -3.96 2.02
N GLY A 222 3.72 -3.26 3.15
CA GLY A 222 3.50 -1.81 3.20
C GLY A 222 4.71 -1.00 2.73
N MET A 223 5.92 -1.37 3.17
CA MET A 223 7.17 -0.69 2.80
C MET A 223 7.50 -0.80 1.31
N ARG A 224 7.11 -1.89 0.66
CA ARG A 224 7.30 -2.04 -0.79
C ARG A 224 6.48 -1.02 -1.57
N LEU A 225 5.21 -0.85 -1.21
CA LEU A 225 4.34 0.13 -1.85
C LEU A 225 4.84 1.55 -1.58
N TYR A 226 5.10 1.88 -0.32
CA TYR A 226 5.65 3.16 0.09
C TYR A 226 6.97 3.49 -0.61
N GLY A 227 7.94 2.58 -0.55
CA GLY A 227 9.29 2.82 -1.08
C GLY A 227 9.31 3.09 -2.58
N ASN A 228 8.52 2.35 -3.36
CA ASN A 228 8.45 2.55 -4.80
C ASN A 228 7.77 3.88 -5.17
N MET A 229 6.66 4.24 -4.50
CA MET A 229 5.93 5.47 -4.79
C MET A 229 6.69 6.70 -4.31
N TYR A 230 7.23 6.67 -3.09
CA TYR A 230 8.03 7.78 -2.55
C TYR A 230 9.30 8.04 -3.36
N ALA A 231 10.01 6.97 -3.76
CA ALA A 231 11.18 7.11 -4.62
C ALA A 231 10.80 7.68 -6.00
N GLY A 232 9.67 7.24 -6.56
CA GLY A 232 9.12 7.75 -7.81
C GLY A 232 8.82 9.24 -7.76
N GLU A 233 8.13 9.66 -6.73
CA GLU A 233 7.80 11.06 -6.44
C GLU A 233 9.06 11.94 -6.33
N LEU A 234 10.08 11.47 -5.59
CA LEU A 234 11.35 12.19 -5.46
C LEU A 234 12.06 12.39 -6.81
N ILE A 235 12.05 11.38 -7.68
CA ILE A 235 12.67 11.49 -9.00
C ILE A 235 11.89 12.49 -9.87
N PHE A 236 10.56 12.53 -9.81
CA PHE A 236 9.78 13.57 -10.49
C PHE A 236 10.15 14.97 -10.02
N PHE A 237 10.33 15.19 -8.70
CA PHE A 237 10.81 16.46 -8.17
C PHE A 237 12.20 16.84 -8.70
N LEU A 238 13.12 15.88 -8.77
CA LEU A 238 14.47 16.13 -9.30
C LEU A 238 14.42 16.50 -10.79
N ILE A 239 13.58 15.83 -11.57
CA ILE A 239 13.39 16.12 -12.99
C ILE A 239 12.73 17.50 -13.18
N ALA A 240 11.73 17.83 -12.35
CA ALA A 240 11.11 19.16 -12.37
C ALA A 240 12.13 20.28 -12.13
N GLY A 241 13.09 20.05 -11.24
CA GLY A 241 14.18 21.00 -10.98
C GLY A 241 15.13 21.22 -12.17
N LEU A 242 15.34 20.21 -13.01
CA LEU A 242 16.09 20.40 -14.27
C LEU A 242 15.38 21.38 -15.22
N GLY A 243 14.04 21.39 -15.21
CA GLY A 243 13.24 22.34 -16.01
C GLY A 243 13.36 23.79 -15.57
N GLY A 244 13.79 24.06 -14.32
CA GLY A 244 14.05 25.41 -13.81
C GLY A 244 15.29 26.08 -14.42
N THR A 245 16.14 25.34 -15.14
CA THR A 245 17.29 25.90 -15.87
C THR A 245 16.83 26.42 -17.25
N VAL A 246 16.90 27.74 -17.44
CA VAL A 246 16.46 28.44 -18.68
C VAL A 246 17.42 28.21 -19.87
N THR A 247 18.19 27.14 -19.90
CA THR A 247 19.09 26.80 -20.98
C THR A 247 18.42 25.79 -21.94
N VAL A 248 18.69 25.92 -23.25
CA VAL A 248 18.17 24.98 -24.27
C VAL A 248 18.52 23.54 -23.93
N TYR A 249 19.74 23.33 -23.42
CA TYR A 249 20.20 22.01 -22.95
C TYR A 249 19.38 21.51 -21.74
N GLY A 250 19.11 22.36 -20.75
CA GLY A 250 18.30 22.01 -19.59
C GLY A 250 16.87 21.64 -19.96
N ILE A 251 16.25 22.38 -20.89
CA ILE A 251 14.90 22.08 -21.39
C ILE A 251 14.90 20.73 -22.16
N ALA A 252 15.88 20.49 -23.01
CA ALA A 252 15.99 19.23 -23.75
C ALA A 252 16.17 18.03 -22.81
N MET A 253 17.05 18.16 -21.81
CA MET A 253 17.26 17.11 -20.79
C MET A 253 16.01 16.87 -19.95
N HIS A 254 15.31 17.93 -19.53
CA HIS A 254 14.05 17.80 -18.78
C HIS A 254 12.99 17.01 -19.58
N LEU A 255 12.79 17.34 -20.87
CA LEU A 255 11.83 16.66 -21.72
C LEU A 255 12.18 15.18 -21.93
N ILE A 256 13.44 14.88 -22.25
CA ILE A 256 13.90 13.50 -22.49
C ILE A 256 13.79 12.69 -21.21
N THR A 257 14.39 13.15 -20.11
CA THR A 257 14.42 12.43 -18.84
C THR A 257 13.01 12.29 -18.26
N GLY A 258 12.18 13.34 -18.35
CA GLY A 258 10.80 13.33 -17.89
C GLY A 258 9.94 12.33 -18.66
N THR A 259 10.09 12.28 -20.01
CA THR A 259 9.34 11.31 -20.83
C THR A 259 9.76 9.88 -20.53
N VAL A 260 11.05 9.60 -20.48
CA VAL A 260 11.58 8.25 -20.18
C VAL A 260 11.13 7.82 -18.77
N TRP A 261 11.25 8.71 -17.79
CA TRP A 261 10.82 8.40 -16.42
C TRP A 261 9.32 8.19 -16.30
N ALA A 262 8.50 9.03 -16.94
CA ALA A 262 7.04 8.87 -16.93
C ALA A 262 6.60 7.53 -17.54
N LEU A 263 7.18 7.10 -18.67
CA LEU A 263 6.89 5.80 -19.27
C LEU A 263 7.28 4.65 -18.34
N PHE A 264 8.45 4.73 -17.70
CA PHE A 264 8.88 3.73 -16.72
C PHE A 264 7.99 3.73 -15.47
N HIS A 265 7.57 4.91 -15.03
CA HIS A 265 6.72 5.05 -13.83
C HIS A 265 5.30 4.52 -14.04
N ILE A 266 4.73 4.62 -15.25
CA ILE A 266 3.46 3.96 -15.61
C ILE A 266 3.55 2.45 -15.36
N LEU A 267 4.67 1.84 -15.75
CA LEU A 267 4.89 0.41 -15.50
C LEU A 267 4.96 0.12 -13.99
N ILE A 268 5.68 0.95 -13.22
CA ILE A 268 5.79 0.79 -11.76
C ILE A 268 4.41 0.89 -11.09
N VAL A 269 3.60 1.88 -11.45
CA VAL A 269 2.24 2.12 -10.92
C VAL A 269 1.37 0.87 -11.06
N LEU A 270 1.33 0.28 -12.25
CA LEU A 270 0.52 -0.92 -12.51
C LEU A 270 1.11 -2.17 -11.85
N LEU A 271 2.43 -2.36 -11.98
CA LEU A 271 3.14 -3.49 -11.37
C LEU A 271 2.97 -3.51 -9.86
N GLN A 272 3.05 -2.34 -9.21
CA GLN A 272 2.93 -2.24 -7.77
C GLN A 272 1.52 -2.58 -7.27
N ALA A 273 0.48 -2.12 -7.98
CA ALA A 273 -0.90 -2.49 -7.69
C ALA A 273 -1.13 -4.00 -7.86
N PHE A 274 -0.55 -4.58 -8.93
CA PHE A 274 -0.60 -6.02 -9.19
C PHE A 274 0.10 -6.82 -8.09
N ILE A 275 1.32 -6.46 -7.72
CA ILE A 275 2.07 -7.15 -6.65
C ILE A 275 1.32 -7.05 -5.32
N PHE A 276 0.72 -5.89 -5.00
CA PHE A 276 -0.05 -5.72 -3.77
C PHE A 276 -1.26 -6.66 -3.73
N MET A 277 -2.02 -6.75 -4.82
CA MET A 277 -3.13 -7.68 -4.95
C MET A 277 -2.67 -9.14 -4.84
N MET A 278 -1.62 -9.52 -5.58
CA MET A 278 -1.12 -10.90 -5.61
C MET A 278 -0.65 -11.37 -4.23
N LEU A 279 0.09 -10.54 -3.51
CA LEU A 279 0.52 -10.88 -2.15
C LEU A 279 -0.65 -10.97 -1.17
N THR A 280 -1.66 -10.11 -1.32
CA THR A 280 -2.90 -10.23 -0.55
C THR A 280 -3.57 -11.57 -0.79
N LEU A 281 -3.68 -12.01 -2.05
CA LEU A 281 -4.22 -13.34 -2.41
C LEU A 281 -3.37 -14.48 -1.87
N VAL A 282 -2.04 -14.41 -1.99
CA VAL A 282 -1.12 -15.42 -1.46
C VAL A 282 -1.29 -15.57 0.05
N TYR A 283 -1.35 -14.47 0.79
CA TYR A 283 -1.50 -14.53 2.24
C TYR A 283 -2.87 -15.06 2.67
N ILE A 284 -3.94 -14.73 1.94
CA ILE A 284 -5.26 -15.32 2.17
C ILE A 284 -5.26 -16.81 1.76
N GLY A 285 -4.58 -17.19 0.70
CA GLY A 285 -4.43 -18.58 0.26
C GLY A 285 -3.78 -19.45 1.33
N GLN A 286 -2.66 -18.99 1.89
CA GLN A 286 -1.98 -19.67 3.00
C GLN A 286 -2.88 -19.84 4.24
N ALA A 287 -3.77 -18.88 4.49
CA ALA A 287 -4.76 -19.01 5.57
C ALA A 287 -5.78 -20.16 5.32
N HIS A 288 -5.97 -20.61 4.07
CA HIS A 288 -6.85 -21.69 3.68
C HIS A 288 -6.14 -23.05 3.61
N GLU A 289 -4.82 -23.10 3.61
CA GLU A 289 -4.05 -24.34 3.63
C GLU A 289 -4.10 -24.97 5.03
N HIS A 290 -4.41 -26.27 5.08
CA HIS A 290 -4.33 -27.08 6.29
C HIS A 290 -2.93 -27.71 6.33
N HIS A 291 -2.14 -27.41 7.32
CA HIS A 291 -0.89 -28.12 7.66
C HIS A 291 -1.12 -29.24 8.65
#